data_6d2c2b63811dd45cc4e54709ad1eb410
#
_entry.id   6d2c2b63811dd45cc4e54709ad1eb410
#
_cell.length_a   1.000
_cell.length_b   1.000
_cell.length_c   1.000
_cell.angle_alpha   90.00
_cell.angle_beta   90.00
_cell.angle_gamma   90.00
#
_symmetry.space_group_name_H-M   'P 1'
#
loop_
_entity.id
_entity.type
_entity.pdbx_description
1 polymer ?
#
loop_
_entity_poly.entity_id
_entity_poly.type
_entity_poly.pdbx_seq_one_letter_code
_entity_poly.pdbx_strand_id
1 'polypeptide(L)'
;MQYWLMKSEPDVWSIDQQKKAGNKGAPWDGVRNYQAAKNLKSMKKGDLCFFYHSNIGKEIVGIVEVIKEYYLDKTDKSGRFVAVSVKFIKKLKIPRN
;
A
#
# COMPACT_ATOMS: atom_id res chain seq x y z
N MET A 1 -11.11 13.15 2.58
CA MET A 1 -9.86 12.45 2.30
C MET A 1 -9.22 11.95 3.59
N GLN A 2 -8.81 10.70 3.60
CA GLN A 2 -8.12 10.07 4.73
C GLN A 2 -6.68 9.82 4.38
N TYR A 3 -5.86 9.75 5.42
CA TYR A 3 -4.46 9.33 5.29
C TYR A 3 -4.29 7.98 5.99
N TRP A 4 -3.57 7.09 5.35
CA TRP A 4 -3.35 5.73 5.85
C TRP A 4 -1.86 5.44 5.89
N LEU A 5 -1.46 4.47 6.69
CA LEU A 5 -0.09 3.97 6.71
C LEU A 5 -0.10 2.56 6.14
N MET A 6 0.67 2.34 5.09
CA MET A 6 0.79 1.03 4.45
C MET A 6 2.22 0.54 4.57
N LYS A 7 2.39 -0.60 5.21
CA LYS A 7 3.71 -1.17 5.46
C LYS A 7 4.05 -2.22 4.41
N SER A 8 5.25 -2.13 3.87
CA SER A 8 5.74 -3.10 2.90
C SER A 8 7.19 -3.45 3.19
N GLU A 9 7.54 -4.72 3.00
CA GLU A 9 8.93 -5.15 3.05
C GLU A 9 9.59 -4.79 1.74
N PRO A 10 10.73 -4.05 1.76
CA PRO A 10 11.39 -3.64 0.51
C PRO A 10 11.76 -4.79 -0.40
N ASP A 11 12.04 -5.97 0.16
CA ASP A 11 12.38 -7.16 -0.62
C ASP A 11 11.19 -7.70 -1.41
N VAL A 12 9.98 -7.41 -0.93
CA VAL A 12 8.75 -7.89 -1.57
C VAL A 12 8.19 -6.83 -2.51
N TRP A 13 8.02 -5.60 -2.01
CA TRP A 13 7.50 -4.50 -2.82
C TRP A 13 8.07 -3.18 -2.31
N SER A 14 8.97 -2.60 -3.06
CA SER A 14 9.65 -1.35 -2.69
C SER A 14 8.95 -0.14 -3.30
N ILE A 15 9.30 1.05 -2.79
CA ILE A 15 8.79 2.29 -3.37
C ILE A 15 9.25 2.46 -4.82
N ASP A 16 10.44 1.97 -5.15
CA ASP A 16 10.95 2.05 -6.52
C ASP A 16 10.15 1.17 -7.47
N GLN A 17 9.74 -0.02 -7.01
CA GLN A 17 8.85 -0.88 -7.79
C GLN A 17 7.49 -0.22 -7.98
N GLN A 18 6.98 0.43 -6.95
CA GLN A 18 5.71 1.17 -7.02
C GLN A 18 5.82 2.32 -8.02
N LYS A 19 6.95 3.02 -8.02
CA LYS A 19 7.20 4.10 -8.96
C LYS A 19 7.20 3.60 -10.41
N LYS A 20 7.81 2.45 -10.64
CA LYS A 20 7.86 1.84 -11.97
C LYS A 20 6.47 1.43 -12.47
N ALA A 21 5.56 1.11 -11.57
CA ALA A 21 4.20 0.76 -11.95
C ALA A 21 3.44 1.96 -12.54
N GLY A 22 3.90 3.18 -12.24
CA GLY A 22 3.37 4.39 -12.85
C GLY A 22 1.92 4.68 -12.50
N ASN A 23 1.24 5.41 -13.36
CA ASN A 23 -0.14 5.82 -13.15
C ASN A 23 -1.14 4.67 -13.25
N LYS A 24 -0.75 3.59 -13.86
CA LYS A 24 -1.55 2.36 -13.88
C LYS A 24 -1.80 1.85 -12.47
N GLY A 25 -0.84 2.09 -11.58
CA GLY A 25 -0.90 1.58 -10.22
C GLY A 25 -0.58 0.11 -10.13
N ALA A 26 -0.73 -0.42 -8.94
CA ALA A 26 -0.47 -1.81 -8.65
C ALA A 26 -1.39 -2.27 -7.54
N PRO A 27 -1.75 -3.56 -7.52
CA PRO A 27 -2.55 -4.09 -6.42
C PRO A 27 -1.72 -4.14 -5.14
N TRP A 28 -2.34 -3.75 -4.05
CA TRP A 28 -1.77 -3.91 -2.71
C TRP A 28 -2.40 -5.15 -2.11
N ASP A 29 -1.78 -6.28 -2.39
CA ASP A 29 -2.31 -7.58 -2.00
C ASP A 29 -1.39 -8.25 -0.98
N GLY A 30 -1.72 -9.48 -0.61
CA GLY A 30 -0.92 -10.25 0.34
C GLY A 30 -1.12 -9.85 1.79
N VAL A 31 -2.07 -8.96 2.08
CA VAL A 31 -2.36 -8.54 3.46
C VAL A 31 -3.12 -9.68 4.16
N ARG A 32 -2.55 -10.17 5.26
CA ARG A 32 -3.14 -11.31 6.00
C ARG A 32 -3.43 -10.98 7.46
N ASN A 33 -3.29 -9.73 7.84
CA ASN A 33 -3.61 -9.22 9.17
C ASN A 33 -5.03 -8.65 9.13
N TYR A 34 -5.90 -9.09 10.04
CA TYR A 34 -7.31 -8.68 10.01
C TYR A 34 -7.50 -7.19 10.23
N GLN A 35 -6.69 -6.57 11.09
CA GLN A 35 -6.80 -5.13 11.31
C GLN A 35 -6.40 -4.36 10.05
N ALA A 36 -5.33 -4.78 9.40
CA ALA A 36 -4.89 -4.15 8.16
C ALA A 36 -5.92 -4.37 7.05
N ALA A 37 -6.50 -5.55 6.97
CA ALA A 37 -7.55 -5.84 6.00
C ALA A 37 -8.78 -4.94 6.22
N LYS A 38 -9.13 -4.71 7.47
CA LYS A 38 -10.23 -3.82 7.83
C LYS A 38 -9.94 -2.40 7.35
N ASN A 39 -8.69 -1.95 7.51
CA ASN A 39 -8.26 -0.64 7.02
C ASN A 39 -8.39 -0.54 5.50
N LEU A 40 -7.97 -1.58 4.78
CA LEU A 40 -8.12 -1.61 3.32
C LEU A 40 -9.57 -1.45 2.90
N LYS A 41 -10.49 -2.10 3.60
CA LYS A 41 -11.92 -1.99 3.31
C LYS A 41 -12.46 -0.59 3.53
N SER A 42 -11.84 0.18 4.39
CA SER A 42 -12.26 1.55 4.71
C SER A 42 -11.66 2.59 3.78
N MET A 43 -10.66 2.22 2.99
CA MET A 43 -10.01 3.14 2.08
C MET A 43 -10.91 3.51 0.92
N LYS A 44 -10.88 4.78 0.55
CA LYS A 44 -11.67 5.32 -0.55
C LYS A 44 -10.77 5.80 -1.67
N LYS A 45 -11.27 5.71 -2.88
CA LYS A 45 -10.57 6.26 -4.04
C LYS A 45 -10.20 7.71 -3.78
N GLY A 46 -8.94 8.07 -3.97
CA GLY A 46 -8.43 9.41 -3.71
C GLY A 46 -7.73 9.55 -2.36
N ASP A 47 -7.89 8.58 -1.46
CA ASP A 47 -7.20 8.61 -0.18
C ASP A 47 -5.70 8.46 -0.40
N LEU A 48 -4.90 9.11 0.45
CA LEU A 48 -3.45 9.03 0.38
C LEU A 48 -2.92 8.07 1.43
N CYS A 49 -1.86 7.35 1.06
CA CYS A 49 -1.23 6.38 1.94
C CYS A 49 0.25 6.69 2.05
N PHE A 50 0.75 6.71 3.29
CA PHE A 50 2.18 6.76 3.51
C PHE A 50 2.75 5.37 3.30
N PHE A 51 3.72 5.27 2.42
CA PHE A 51 4.38 4.01 2.08
C PHE A 51 5.56 3.82 3.02
N TYR A 52 5.47 2.83 3.89
CA TYR A 52 6.46 2.58 4.93
C TYR A 52 7.23 1.30 4.61
N HIS A 53 8.57 1.41 4.54
CA HIS A 53 9.43 0.24 4.42
C HIS A 53 9.63 -0.36 5.81
N SER A 54 9.13 -1.57 6.01
CA SER A 54 9.36 -2.31 7.25
C SER A 54 10.60 -3.19 7.09
N ASN A 55 11.11 -3.71 8.20
CA ASN A 55 12.32 -4.54 8.27
C ASN A 55 13.62 -3.80 8.02
N ILE A 56 13.82 -3.32 6.80
CA ILE A 56 15.08 -2.67 6.40
C ILE A 56 14.78 -1.19 6.25
N GLY A 57 15.54 -0.35 6.96
CA GLY A 57 15.40 1.10 6.89
C GLY A 57 14.28 1.67 7.76
N LYS A 58 13.20 0.95 7.96
CA LYS A 58 12.06 1.32 8.81
C LYS A 58 11.70 2.81 8.73
N GLU A 59 11.32 3.25 7.54
CA GLU A 59 11.02 4.67 7.32
C GLU A 59 9.90 4.85 6.31
N ILE A 60 9.26 6.02 6.36
CA ILE A 60 8.29 6.40 5.34
C ILE A 60 9.06 6.87 4.12
N VAL A 61 8.85 6.20 3.00
CA VAL A 61 9.65 6.43 1.80
C VAL A 61 8.86 7.03 0.65
N GLY A 62 7.56 7.16 0.79
CA GLY A 62 6.78 7.72 -0.29
C GLY A 62 5.31 7.88 0.05
N ILE A 63 4.57 8.39 -0.92
CA ILE A 63 3.12 8.53 -0.84
C ILE A 63 2.52 7.87 -2.07
N VAL A 64 1.45 7.11 -1.85
CA VAL A 64 0.66 6.51 -2.92
C VAL A 64 -0.80 6.93 -2.74
N GLU A 65 -1.57 6.83 -3.81
CA GLU A 65 -2.99 7.19 -3.80
C GLU A 65 -3.83 5.98 -4.15
N VAL A 66 -4.93 5.78 -3.42
CA VAL A 66 -5.88 4.72 -3.72
C VAL A 66 -6.61 5.07 -5.02
N ILE A 67 -6.48 4.21 -6.03
CA ILE A 67 -7.15 4.40 -7.32
C ILE A 67 -8.28 3.42 -7.55
N LYS A 68 -8.34 2.38 -6.73
CA LYS A 68 -9.44 1.41 -6.77
C LYS A 68 -9.73 0.93 -5.36
N GLU A 69 -10.97 1.06 -4.95
CA GLU A 69 -11.41 0.60 -3.63
C GLU A 69 -11.34 -0.92 -3.55
N TYR A 70 -11.48 -1.46 -2.35
CA TYR A 70 -11.18 -2.86 -2.08
C TYR A 70 -11.92 -3.84 -3.00
N TYR A 71 -11.25 -4.93 -3.27
CA TYR A 71 -11.77 -6.08 -4.01
C TYR A 71 -11.13 -7.34 -3.44
N LEU A 72 -11.66 -8.49 -3.79
CA LEU A 72 -11.09 -9.74 -3.27
C LEU A 72 -9.65 -9.91 -3.73
N ASP A 73 -8.79 -10.28 -2.79
CA ASP A 73 -7.38 -10.52 -3.06
C ASP A 73 -7.23 -11.85 -3.80
N LYS A 74 -6.78 -11.78 -5.04
CA LYS A 74 -6.63 -12.98 -5.89
C LYS A 74 -5.60 -13.97 -5.35
N THR A 75 -4.70 -13.50 -4.48
CA THR A 75 -3.70 -14.37 -3.88
C THR A 75 -4.23 -15.12 -2.66
N ASP A 76 -5.41 -14.76 -2.18
CA ASP A 76 -6.06 -15.43 -1.06
C ASP A 76 -7.19 -16.32 -1.55
N LYS A 77 -6.95 -17.61 -1.57
CA LYS A 77 -7.92 -18.59 -2.03
C LYS A 77 -9.09 -18.78 -1.07
N SER A 78 -8.95 -18.32 0.19
CA SER A 78 -10.02 -18.46 1.18
C SER A 78 -11.15 -17.45 0.98
N GLY A 79 -10.89 -16.37 0.24
CA GLY A 79 -11.87 -15.33 0.01
C GLY A 79 -12.10 -14.41 1.20
N ARG A 80 -11.20 -14.42 2.18
CA ARG A 80 -11.34 -13.62 3.40
C ARG A 80 -10.66 -12.27 3.32
N PHE A 81 -9.64 -12.15 2.51
CA PHE A 81 -8.81 -10.95 2.47
C PHE A 81 -9.03 -10.18 1.19
N VAL A 82 -8.74 -8.89 1.26
CA VAL A 82 -8.99 -7.96 0.16
C VAL A 82 -7.72 -7.22 -0.21
N ALA A 83 -7.76 -6.59 -1.36
CA ALA A 83 -6.70 -5.73 -1.85
C ALA A 83 -7.30 -4.41 -2.30
N VAL A 84 -6.46 -3.39 -2.42
CA VAL A 84 -6.81 -2.14 -3.08
C VAL A 84 -5.77 -1.90 -4.16
N SER A 85 -6.05 -1.02 -5.11
CA SER A 85 -5.03 -0.61 -6.07
C SER A 85 -4.58 0.80 -5.75
N VAL A 86 -3.27 1.02 -5.81
CA VAL A 86 -2.66 2.31 -5.50
C VAL A 86 -1.69 2.71 -6.60
N LYS A 87 -1.49 4.02 -6.78
CA LYS A 87 -0.51 4.55 -7.71
C LYS A 87 0.51 5.40 -6.97
N PHE A 88 1.70 5.49 -7.53
CA PHE A 88 2.77 6.30 -6.99
C PHE A 88 2.46 7.79 -7.10
N ILE A 89 2.64 8.55 -6.02
CA ILE A 89 2.49 10.00 -6.02
C ILE A 89 3.85 10.67 -5.92
N LYS A 90 4.62 10.36 -4.87
CA LYS A 90 5.93 10.97 -4.71
C LYS A 90 6.81 10.13 -3.79
N LYS A 91 8.11 10.28 -3.96
CA LYS A 91 9.10 9.67 -3.10
C LYS A 91 9.45 10.65 -1.99
N LEU A 92 9.55 10.16 -0.78
CA LEU A 92 9.91 10.96 0.38
C LEU A 92 11.22 10.49 0.98
N LYS A 93 11.91 11.41 1.63
CA LYS A 93 13.10 11.09 2.38
C LYS A 93 12.90 11.66 3.77
N ILE A 94 12.20 10.90 4.61
CA ILE A 94 11.92 11.33 5.96
C ILE A 94 12.93 10.65 6.88
N PRO A 95 13.81 11.41 7.55
CA PRO A 95 14.79 10.81 8.46
C PRO A 95 14.08 10.03 9.55
N ARG A 96 14.67 8.89 9.84
CA ARG A 96 14.20 8.06 10.94
C ARG A 96 14.89 8.51 12.22
N ASN A 97 14.14 8.66 13.27
CA ASN A 97 14.69 8.98 14.59
C ASN A 97 14.63 7.80 15.50
#